data_bb7a3c9d1b1ccbe807623cf5a87113f9
#
_entry.id   bb7a3c9d1b1ccbe807623cf5a87113f9
#
_cell.length_a   1.000
_cell.length_b   1.000
_cell.length_c   1.000
_cell.angle_alpha   90.00
_cell.angle_beta   90.00
_cell.angle_gamma   90.00
#
_symmetry.space_group_name_H-M   'P 1'
#
loop_
_entity.id
_entity.type
_entity.pdbx_description
1 polymer ?
#
loop_
_entity_poly.entity_id
_entity_poly.type
_entity_poly.pdbx_seq_one_letter_code
_entity_poly.pdbx_strand_id
1 'polypeptide(L)'
;MAKSTMRTVAVALAITLLLTGCSSTDPVAQEESNPAQPTCSNAEVDQGSAWIKGQLEAFTKEDPESAYNFASENFKARSSLNQFVAIIVANYGFLLSTSSYTIGDCTKDGEFFEFDVEVIDTAGEKYPMRYTLSKIAGTWGVDAAAVTVGEEEPSYS
;
A
#
# COMPACT_ATOMS: atom_id res chain seq x y z
N MET A 1 51.11 -27.86 -1.69
CA MET A 1 51.60 -29.04 -0.88
C MET A 1 50.62 -29.31 0.21
N ALA A 2 50.22 -30.58 0.30
CA ALA A 2 49.59 -31.31 1.38
C ALA A 2 48.06 -31.09 1.57
N LYS A 3 47.22 -31.96 1.07
CA LYS A 3 46.75 -33.32 1.49
C LYS A 3 45.60 -33.17 2.49
N SER A 4 44.36 -33.38 1.99
CA SER A 4 43.62 -34.66 2.02
C SER A 4 43.44 -35.27 3.44
N THR A 5 42.21 -35.36 3.89
CA THR A 5 41.72 -36.55 4.55
C THR A 5 40.19 -36.69 4.44
N MET A 6 39.83 -37.64 3.64
CA MET A 6 38.54 -38.30 3.51
C MET A 6 38.30 -39.19 4.75
N ARG A 7 37.15 -39.10 5.39
CA ARG A 7 36.68 -40.11 6.32
C ARG A 7 35.26 -40.52 6.00
N THR A 8 35.19 -41.59 5.28
CA THR A 8 34.03 -42.44 5.11
C THR A 8 33.74 -43.18 6.42
N VAL A 9 32.50 -43.16 6.86
CA VAL A 9 31.96 -44.20 7.76
C VAL A 9 30.59 -44.59 7.24
N ALA A 10 30.50 -45.78 6.74
CA ALA A 10 29.29 -46.52 6.45
C ALA A 10 28.89 -47.31 7.69
N VAL A 11 27.62 -47.66 7.83
CA VAL A 11 26.98 -48.79 8.56
C VAL A 11 25.63 -48.29 9.08
N ALA A 12 24.47 -48.90 8.98
CA ALA A 12 23.94 -50.13 8.43
C ALA A 12 22.41 -50.04 8.52
N LEU A 13 21.76 -50.82 7.69
CA LEU A 13 20.33 -51.11 7.62
C LEU A 13 19.67 -51.42 9.00
N ALA A 14 18.45 -50.92 9.15
CA ALA A 14 17.38 -51.62 9.84
C ALA A 14 16.03 -51.32 9.16
N ILE A 15 15.53 -52.29 8.44
CA ILE A 15 14.19 -52.37 7.87
C ILE A 15 13.24 -52.78 8.98
N THR A 16 12.23 -52.00 9.27
CA THR A 16 11.04 -52.45 9.97
C THR A 16 9.81 -51.99 9.18
N LEU A 17 9.22 -52.93 8.45
CA LEU A 17 7.85 -52.85 7.96
C LEU A 17 6.90 -52.98 9.13
N LEU A 18 6.00 -52.02 9.28
CA LEU A 18 4.69 -52.25 9.89
C LEU A 18 3.63 -51.54 9.08
N LEU A 19 2.64 -52.31 8.73
CA LEU A 19 1.48 -52.02 7.89
C LEU A 19 0.44 -51.17 8.58
N THR A 20 -0.39 -50.60 7.72
CA THR A 20 -1.80 -50.23 7.87
C THR A 20 -2.12 -48.94 8.59
N GLY A 21 -2.65 -48.05 7.81
CA GLY A 21 -3.43 -46.89 8.24
C GLY A 21 -3.86 -46.06 7.01
N CYS A 22 -4.88 -46.54 6.25
CA CYS A 22 -5.63 -45.67 5.35
C CYS A 22 -6.36 -44.64 6.22
N SER A 23 -5.83 -43.44 6.28
CA SER A 23 -6.61 -42.27 6.62
C SER A 23 -6.61 -41.37 5.37
N SER A 24 -7.77 -41.28 4.75
CA SER A 24 -8.09 -40.28 3.75
C SER A 24 -7.92 -38.93 4.42
N THR A 25 -6.76 -38.32 4.23
CA THR A 25 -6.58 -36.90 4.56
C THR A 25 -6.85 -36.15 3.28
N ASP A 26 -8.03 -35.53 3.23
CA ASP A 26 -8.32 -34.50 2.25
C ASP A 26 -7.14 -33.52 2.20
N PRO A 27 -6.70 -33.08 1.03
CA PRO A 27 -5.76 -31.98 0.94
C PRO A 27 -6.49 -30.75 1.47
N VAL A 28 -6.26 -30.41 2.73
CA VAL A 28 -6.54 -29.08 3.23
C VAL A 28 -5.71 -28.15 2.34
N ALA A 29 -6.40 -27.43 1.48
CA ALA A 29 -5.82 -26.29 0.79
C ALA A 29 -5.22 -25.41 1.88
N GLN A 30 -3.89 -25.35 1.94
CA GLN A 30 -3.23 -24.31 2.69
C GLN A 30 -3.61 -23.02 2.00
N GLU A 31 -4.57 -22.28 2.56
CA GLU A 31 -4.66 -20.87 2.34
C GLU A 31 -3.27 -20.32 2.68
N GLU A 32 -2.53 -19.96 1.64
CA GLU A 32 -1.37 -19.13 1.80
C GLU A 32 -1.88 -17.82 2.42
N SER A 33 -1.82 -17.76 3.74
CA SER A 33 -2.01 -16.53 4.48
C SER A 33 -0.92 -15.59 4.01
N ASN A 34 -1.26 -14.74 3.04
CA ASN A 34 -0.45 -13.57 2.72
C ASN A 34 -0.18 -12.88 4.07
N PRO A 35 1.07 -12.71 4.50
CA PRO A 35 1.34 -12.06 5.77
C PRO A 35 0.66 -10.69 5.76
N ALA A 36 -0.30 -10.50 6.68
CA ALA A 36 -1.02 -9.25 6.79
C ALA A 36 0.01 -8.13 6.92
N GLN A 37 -0.08 -7.13 6.04
CA GLN A 37 0.80 -5.96 6.12
C GLN A 37 0.62 -5.32 7.50
N PRO A 38 1.71 -4.86 8.14
CA PRO A 38 1.59 -4.25 9.45
C PRO A 38 0.71 -2.99 9.37
N THR A 39 -0.25 -2.91 10.25
CA THR A 39 -1.13 -1.74 10.37
C THR A 39 -0.38 -0.57 11.00
N CYS A 40 -0.80 0.65 10.66
CA CYS A 40 -0.24 1.86 11.26
C CYS A 40 -0.67 1.98 12.74
N SER A 41 0.15 2.63 13.55
CA SER A 41 -0.26 3.05 14.90
C SER A 41 -1.30 4.18 14.84
N ASN A 42 -2.09 4.36 15.88
CA ASN A 42 -3.07 5.45 15.95
C ASN A 42 -2.45 6.83 15.68
N ALA A 43 -1.26 7.09 16.21
CA ALA A 43 -0.55 8.35 15.97
C ALA A 43 -0.12 8.54 14.50
N GLU A 44 0.22 7.46 13.79
CA GLU A 44 0.54 7.49 12.37
C GLU A 44 -0.73 7.72 11.55
N VAL A 45 -1.83 7.06 11.90
CA VAL A 45 -3.14 7.28 11.28
C VAL A 45 -3.57 8.74 11.42
N ASP A 46 -3.54 9.29 12.64
CA ASP A 46 -3.97 10.67 12.91
C ASP A 46 -3.13 11.70 12.13
N GLN A 47 -1.80 11.54 12.15
CA GLN A 47 -0.89 12.47 11.50
C GLN A 47 -0.95 12.36 9.97
N GLY A 48 -0.95 11.14 9.42
CA GLY A 48 -1.03 10.92 7.98
C GLY A 48 -2.37 11.39 7.43
N SER A 49 -3.48 11.10 8.12
CA SER A 49 -4.82 11.58 7.74
C SER A 49 -4.90 13.11 7.75
N ALA A 50 -4.32 13.77 8.75
CA ALA A 50 -4.28 15.23 8.80
C ALA A 50 -3.50 15.82 7.61
N TRP A 51 -2.43 15.14 7.17
CA TRP A 51 -1.62 15.55 6.03
C TRP A 51 -2.38 15.42 4.71
N ILE A 52 -3.06 14.27 4.49
CA ILE A 52 -3.93 14.04 3.33
C ILE A 52 -5.06 15.07 3.29
N LYS A 53 -5.73 15.27 4.42
CA LYS A 53 -6.79 16.27 4.58
C LYS A 53 -6.32 17.66 4.14
N GLY A 54 -5.15 18.10 4.62
CA GLY A 54 -4.58 19.39 4.24
C GLY A 54 -4.39 19.54 2.73
N GLN A 55 -3.91 18.50 2.06
CA GLN A 55 -3.75 18.52 0.60
C GLN A 55 -5.11 18.57 -0.12
N LEU A 56 -6.09 17.75 0.30
CA LEU A 56 -7.43 17.75 -0.30
C LEU A 56 -8.13 19.10 -0.11
N GLU A 57 -8.01 19.72 1.06
CA GLU A 57 -8.55 21.05 1.32
C GLU A 57 -7.88 22.15 0.48
N ALA A 58 -6.60 22.01 0.16
CA ALA A 58 -5.93 22.95 -0.75
C ALA A 58 -6.45 22.81 -2.18
N PHE A 59 -6.71 21.60 -2.66
CA PHE A 59 -7.34 21.39 -3.97
C PHE A 59 -8.73 22.03 -4.07
N THR A 60 -9.58 21.87 -3.05
CA THR A 60 -10.92 22.47 -3.03
C THR A 60 -10.91 23.99 -2.99
N LYS A 61 -9.81 24.60 -2.58
CA LYS A 61 -9.59 26.06 -2.59
C LYS A 61 -8.95 26.56 -3.89
N GLU A 62 -8.73 25.66 -4.85
CA GLU A 62 -8.01 25.95 -6.09
C GLU A 62 -6.60 26.54 -5.83
N ASP A 63 -5.96 26.08 -4.74
CA ASP A 63 -4.62 26.50 -4.33
C ASP A 63 -3.60 25.37 -4.61
N PRO A 64 -3.11 25.28 -5.86
CA PRO A 64 -2.19 24.23 -6.25
C PRO A 64 -0.81 24.36 -5.59
N GLU A 65 -0.40 25.55 -5.21
CA GLU A 65 0.87 25.78 -4.53
C GLU A 65 0.82 25.19 -3.11
N SER A 66 -0.24 25.48 -2.36
CA SER A 66 -0.46 24.87 -1.06
C SER A 66 -0.62 23.35 -1.15
N ALA A 67 -1.36 22.84 -2.14
CA ALA A 67 -1.48 21.39 -2.36
C ALA A 67 -0.12 20.73 -2.65
N TYR A 68 0.74 21.37 -3.43
CA TYR A 68 2.08 20.90 -3.75
C TYR A 68 2.99 20.87 -2.50
N ASN A 69 2.79 21.76 -1.52
CA ASN A 69 3.58 21.75 -0.29
C ASN A 69 3.40 20.48 0.54
N PHE A 70 2.26 19.79 0.40
CA PHE A 70 2.02 18.49 1.04
C PHE A 70 2.74 17.32 0.34
N ALA A 71 3.26 17.51 -0.87
CA ALA A 71 4.06 16.49 -1.55
C ALA A 71 5.37 16.24 -0.82
N SER A 72 5.87 15.00 -0.90
CA SER A 72 7.16 14.63 -0.32
C SER A 72 8.33 15.31 -1.04
N GLU A 73 9.46 15.39 -0.39
CA GLU A 73 10.69 15.89 -1.02
C GLU A 73 11.12 14.98 -2.19
N ASN A 74 10.87 13.68 -2.09
CA ASN A 74 11.12 12.73 -3.18
C ASN A 74 10.24 13.01 -4.41
N PHE A 75 8.97 13.37 -4.18
CA PHE A 75 8.08 13.77 -5.27
C PHE A 75 8.54 15.09 -5.89
N LYS A 76 8.81 16.11 -5.06
CA LYS A 76 9.26 17.44 -5.50
C LYS A 76 10.58 17.41 -6.26
N ALA A 77 11.48 16.49 -5.94
CA ALA A 77 12.73 16.29 -6.68
C ALA A 77 12.51 15.79 -8.12
N ARG A 78 11.38 15.15 -8.40
CA ARG A 78 11.05 14.56 -9.70
C ARG A 78 10.00 15.34 -10.49
N SER A 79 9.21 16.16 -9.81
CA SER A 79 8.08 16.87 -10.42
C SER A 79 8.01 18.29 -9.88
N SER A 80 8.13 19.27 -10.78
CA SER A 80 7.97 20.68 -10.45
C SER A 80 6.50 21.02 -10.16
N LEU A 81 6.24 22.18 -9.53
CA LEU A 81 4.90 22.69 -9.31
C LEU A 81 4.08 22.75 -10.62
N ASN A 82 4.66 23.23 -11.72
CA ASN A 82 3.95 23.33 -13.00
C ASN A 82 3.56 21.94 -13.54
N GLN A 83 4.43 20.93 -13.39
CA GLN A 83 4.14 19.56 -13.78
C GLN A 83 3.06 18.96 -12.89
N PHE A 84 3.14 19.19 -11.58
CA PHE A 84 2.12 18.75 -10.63
C PHE A 84 0.74 19.32 -11.00
N VAL A 85 0.63 20.62 -11.21
CA VAL A 85 -0.63 21.28 -11.62
C VAL A 85 -1.16 20.68 -12.93
N ALA A 86 -0.29 20.46 -13.92
CA ALA A 86 -0.69 19.86 -15.19
C ALA A 86 -1.24 18.43 -15.00
N ILE A 87 -0.62 17.63 -14.12
CA ILE A 87 -1.09 16.27 -13.79
C ILE A 87 -2.47 16.33 -13.13
N ILE A 88 -2.66 17.22 -12.15
CA ILE A 88 -3.95 17.36 -11.44
C ILE A 88 -5.05 17.74 -12.43
N VAL A 89 -4.84 18.77 -13.24
CA VAL A 89 -5.85 19.22 -14.20
C VAL A 89 -6.18 18.14 -15.25
N ALA A 90 -5.17 17.43 -15.74
CA ALA A 90 -5.36 16.43 -16.80
C ALA A 90 -5.98 15.12 -16.32
N ASN A 91 -5.63 14.65 -15.11
CA ASN A 91 -5.97 13.29 -14.68
C ASN A 91 -6.76 13.23 -13.36
N TYR A 92 -6.78 14.29 -12.58
CA TYR A 92 -7.37 14.35 -11.25
C TYR A 92 -8.26 15.56 -11.04
N GLY A 93 -8.89 16.06 -12.11
CA GLY A 93 -9.73 17.25 -12.07
C GLY A 93 -10.87 17.16 -11.04
N PHE A 94 -11.34 15.95 -10.70
CA PHE A 94 -12.33 15.73 -9.67
C PHE A 94 -11.87 16.19 -8.27
N LEU A 95 -10.56 16.25 -8.01
CA LEU A 95 -10.02 16.76 -6.75
C LEU A 95 -10.33 18.25 -6.55
N LEU A 96 -10.41 19.01 -7.65
CA LEU A 96 -10.75 20.45 -7.63
C LEU A 96 -12.24 20.69 -7.37
N SER A 97 -13.08 19.66 -7.55
CA SER A 97 -14.52 19.69 -7.33
C SER A 97 -14.97 18.76 -6.20
N THR A 98 -14.08 18.42 -5.28
CA THR A 98 -14.38 17.56 -4.14
C THR A 98 -15.47 18.15 -3.26
N SER A 99 -16.55 17.41 -3.03
CA SER A 99 -17.62 17.76 -2.10
C SER A 99 -17.40 17.15 -0.71
N SER A 100 -16.88 15.93 -0.66
CA SER A 100 -16.55 15.22 0.58
C SER A 100 -15.49 14.15 0.34
N TYR A 101 -14.88 13.66 1.40
CA TYR A 101 -13.94 12.54 1.36
C TYR A 101 -13.97 11.75 2.67
N THR A 102 -13.56 10.50 2.59
CA THR A 102 -13.35 9.62 3.74
C THR A 102 -11.93 9.08 3.67
N ILE A 103 -11.20 9.10 4.77
CA ILE A 103 -9.89 8.48 4.90
C ILE A 103 -10.10 7.21 5.72
N GLY A 104 -9.76 6.08 5.14
CA GLY A 104 -9.97 4.74 5.68
C GLY A 104 -8.71 4.14 6.29
N ASP A 105 -8.49 2.86 6.00
CA ASP A 105 -7.42 2.08 6.61
C ASP A 105 -6.03 2.58 6.21
N CYS A 106 -5.09 2.37 7.14
CA CYS A 106 -3.68 2.64 6.92
C CYS A 106 -2.87 1.35 7.08
N THR A 107 -2.06 1.05 6.09
CA THR A 107 -1.08 -0.03 6.14
C THR A 107 0.33 0.51 5.96
N LYS A 108 1.32 -0.28 6.39
CA LYS A 108 2.73 0.10 6.36
C LYS A 108 3.50 -0.84 5.45
N ASP A 109 4.28 -0.30 4.52
CA ASP A 109 5.22 -1.04 3.70
C ASP A 109 6.60 -0.37 3.77
N GLY A 110 7.48 -0.91 4.60
CA GLY A 110 8.79 -0.33 4.87
C GLY A 110 8.70 1.08 5.45
N GLU A 111 9.14 2.07 4.70
CA GLU A 111 9.12 3.49 5.08
C GLU A 111 7.87 4.22 4.60
N PHE A 112 7.00 3.52 3.86
CA PHE A 112 5.79 4.09 3.29
C PHE A 112 4.56 3.74 4.12
N PHE A 113 3.59 4.64 4.08
CA PHE A 113 2.29 4.51 4.69
C PHE A 113 1.25 4.62 3.58
N GLU A 114 0.45 3.59 3.42
CA GLU A 114 -0.62 3.58 2.43
C GLU A 114 -1.96 3.80 3.11
N PHE A 115 -2.71 4.77 2.60
CA PHE A 115 -4.05 5.10 3.08
C PHE A 115 -5.06 4.89 1.96
N ASP A 116 -6.14 4.21 2.28
CA ASP A 116 -7.32 4.18 1.42
C ASP A 116 -8.13 5.46 1.63
N VAL A 117 -8.48 6.12 0.53
CA VAL A 117 -9.22 7.38 0.54
C VAL A 117 -10.35 7.29 -0.47
N GLU A 118 -11.58 7.58 -0.07
CA GLU A 118 -12.69 7.78 -1.02
C GLU A 118 -12.94 9.28 -1.16
N VAL A 119 -12.86 9.80 -2.36
CA VAL A 119 -13.21 11.17 -2.70
C VAL A 119 -14.55 11.16 -3.42
N ILE A 120 -15.44 12.09 -3.08
CA ILE A 120 -16.72 12.30 -3.75
C ILE A 120 -16.73 13.71 -4.32
N ASP A 121 -16.99 13.84 -5.61
CA ASP A 121 -17.05 15.15 -6.26
C ASP A 121 -18.45 15.81 -6.11
N THR A 122 -18.59 17.00 -6.63
CA THR A 122 -19.86 17.77 -6.59
C THR A 122 -20.97 17.14 -7.46
N ALA A 123 -20.63 16.25 -8.38
CA ALA A 123 -21.61 15.46 -9.14
C ALA A 123 -22.07 14.20 -8.41
N GLY A 124 -21.42 13.87 -7.28
CA GLY A 124 -21.70 12.67 -6.48
C GLY A 124 -20.96 11.43 -6.95
N GLU A 125 -20.04 11.56 -7.90
CA GLU A 125 -19.19 10.47 -8.37
C GLU A 125 -18.13 10.14 -7.32
N LYS A 126 -17.86 8.83 -7.15
CA LYS A 126 -16.95 8.30 -6.16
C LYS A 126 -15.63 7.89 -6.80
N TYR A 127 -14.55 8.32 -6.22
CA TYR A 127 -13.19 8.01 -6.65
C TYR A 127 -12.44 7.34 -5.50
N PRO A 128 -12.39 6.01 -5.46
CA PRO A 128 -11.52 5.31 -4.52
C PRO A 128 -10.07 5.56 -4.92
N MET A 129 -9.29 5.98 -3.95
CA MET A 129 -7.88 6.33 -4.15
C MET A 129 -6.99 5.62 -3.12
N ARG A 130 -5.75 5.39 -3.50
CA ARG A 130 -4.69 5.04 -2.58
C ARG A 130 -3.66 6.17 -2.52
N TYR A 131 -3.44 6.66 -1.31
CA TYR A 131 -2.40 7.63 -1.01
C TYR A 131 -1.19 6.90 -0.43
N THR A 132 -0.01 7.17 -0.97
CA THR A 132 1.25 6.70 -0.43
C THR A 132 1.99 7.88 0.18
N LEU A 133 2.28 7.82 1.46
CA LEU A 133 3.01 8.85 2.20
C LEU A 133 4.34 8.29 2.70
N SER A 134 5.32 9.16 2.85
CA SER A 134 6.54 8.89 3.61
C SER A 134 6.69 9.87 4.77
N LYS A 135 7.48 9.46 5.77
CA LYS A 135 7.83 10.30 6.92
C LYS A 135 9.33 10.35 7.08
N ILE A 136 9.95 11.43 6.61
CA ILE A 136 11.40 11.61 6.63
C ILE A 136 11.74 12.68 7.65
N ALA A 137 12.63 12.36 8.59
CA ALA A 137 13.05 13.26 9.69
C ALA A 137 11.86 13.88 10.45
N GLY A 138 10.75 13.12 10.60
CA GLY A 138 9.56 13.56 11.30
C GLY A 138 8.56 14.35 10.43
N THR A 139 8.92 14.68 9.20
CA THR A 139 8.05 15.41 8.26
C THR A 139 7.34 14.44 7.32
N TRP A 140 6.02 14.55 7.25
CA TRP A 140 5.19 13.80 6.32
C TRP A 140 5.26 14.39 4.91
N GLY A 141 5.04 13.55 3.91
CA GLY A 141 4.93 13.98 2.53
C GLY A 141 4.17 12.96 1.68
N VAL A 142 3.36 13.43 0.75
CA VAL A 142 2.67 12.58 -0.23
C VAL A 142 3.64 12.24 -1.36
N ASP A 143 3.97 10.96 -1.49
CA ASP A 143 4.82 10.44 -2.57
C ASP A 143 4.03 10.08 -3.81
N ALA A 144 2.78 9.61 -3.63
CA ALA A 144 1.87 9.26 -4.71
C ALA A 144 0.42 9.31 -4.24
N ALA A 145 -0.48 9.52 -5.18
CA ALA A 145 -1.92 9.30 -5.03
C ALA A 145 -2.44 8.76 -6.37
N ALA A 146 -3.21 7.68 -6.34
CA ALA A 146 -3.75 7.04 -7.53
C ALA A 146 -5.19 6.61 -7.29
N VAL A 147 -6.03 6.74 -8.33
CA VAL A 147 -7.36 6.13 -8.31
C VAL A 147 -7.19 4.62 -8.38
N THR A 148 -7.79 3.91 -7.44
CA THR A 148 -7.85 2.45 -7.46
C THR A 148 -9.07 2.03 -8.29
N VAL A 149 -8.85 1.29 -9.36
CA VAL A 149 -9.95 0.57 -10.03
C VAL A 149 -10.41 -0.52 -9.07
N GLY A 150 -11.68 -0.46 -8.65
CA GLY A 150 -12.24 -1.53 -7.82
C GLY A 150 -12.00 -2.86 -8.51
N GLU A 151 -11.48 -3.84 -7.79
CA GLU A 151 -11.55 -5.22 -8.22
C GLU A 151 -13.06 -5.58 -8.23
N GLU A 152 -13.67 -5.50 -9.41
CA GLU A 152 -14.96 -6.15 -9.62
C GLU A 152 -14.72 -7.64 -9.39
N GLU A 153 -15.16 -8.15 -8.24
CA GLU A 153 -15.28 -9.59 -8.05
C GLU A 153 -16.11 -10.14 -9.22
N PRO A 154 -15.59 -11.14 -9.94
CA PRO A 154 -16.37 -11.77 -10.99
C PRO A 154 -17.62 -12.37 -10.35
N SER A 155 -18.78 -11.73 -10.57
CA SER A 155 -20.07 -12.30 -10.19
C SER A 155 -20.33 -13.51 -11.08
N TYR A 156 -20.04 -14.69 -10.57
CA TYR A 156 -20.50 -15.93 -11.15
C TYR A 156 -22.02 -16.04 -10.89
N SER A 157 -22.78 -15.79 -11.94
CA SER A 157 -24.19 -16.15 -12.01
C SER A 157 -24.35 -17.55 -12.59
#